data_6e1e51d5dc32625b803400be9c3c902c
#
_entry.id   6e1e51d5dc32625b803400be9c3c902c
#
_cell.length_a   1.000
_cell.length_b   1.000
_cell.length_c   1.000
_cell.angle_alpha   90.00
_cell.angle_beta   90.00
_cell.angle_gamma   90.00
#
_symmetry.space_group_name_H-M   'P 1'
#
loop_
_entity.id
_entity.type
_entity.pdbx_description
1 polymer ?
#
loop_
_entity_poly.entity_id
_entity_poly.type
_entity_poly.pdbx_seq_one_letter_code
_entity_poly.pdbx_strand_id
1 'polypeptide(L)'
;MSLAFVDLARARPWPPRVSAFTKPFWDALAEGRLLTTRGRKSGRLTFPPKPFCPYDWGREVEWVELSGRGKLYSQTLIHAVPAAFAGEAPIRNGIVDLDEGLRVAARILGEPARDAAMECVVLRYTDGPLFAFRGS
;
A
#
# COMPACT_ATOMS: atom_id res chain seq x y z
N MET A 1 -2.71 -13.72 8.10
CA MET A 1 -4.04 -13.08 8.15
C MET A 1 -4.33 -12.38 6.83
N SER A 2 -5.52 -12.56 6.30
CA SER A 2 -5.87 -11.96 5.02
C SER A 2 -6.44 -10.56 5.20
N LEU A 3 -6.03 -9.63 4.33
CA LEU A 3 -6.62 -8.30 4.25
C LEU A 3 -8.03 -8.39 3.67
N ALA A 4 -8.89 -7.43 4.01
CA ALA A 4 -10.22 -7.33 3.42
C ALA A 4 -10.11 -6.86 1.96
N PHE A 5 -11.10 -7.25 1.15
CA PHE A 5 -11.19 -6.84 -0.25
C PHE A 5 -12.33 -5.85 -0.45
N VAL A 6 -12.09 -4.88 -1.31
CA VAL A 6 -13.13 -3.97 -1.82
C VAL A 6 -13.19 -4.17 -3.33
N ASP A 7 -14.31 -4.68 -3.80
CA ASP A 7 -14.49 -4.99 -5.22
C ASP A 7 -14.93 -3.74 -6.00
N LEU A 8 -14.30 -3.51 -7.15
CA LEU A 8 -14.58 -2.39 -8.02
C LEU A 8 -14.83 -2.91 -9.43
N ALA A 9 -16.01 -2.62 -9.98
CA ALA A 9 -16.45 -3.14 -11.27
C ALA A 9 -15.89 -2.31 -12.45
N ARG A 10 -14.60 -1.99 -12.41
CA ARG A 10 -13.88 -1.25 -13.44
C ARG A 10 -12.40 -1.59 -13.41
N ALA A 11 -11.70 -1.20 -14.47
CA ALA A 11 -10.24 -1.38 -14.55
C ALA A 11 -9.53 -0.38 -13.65
N ARG A 12 -8.31 -0.73 -13.27
CA ARG A 12 -7.45 0.16 -12.48
C ARG A 12 -7.23 1.47 -13.25
N PRO A 13 -7.35 2.64 -12.57
CA PRO A 13 -7.12 3.93 -13.24
C PRO A 13 -5.70 4.05 -13.79
N TRP A 14 -4.73 3.50 -13.08
CA TRP A 14 -3.32 3.52 -13.45
C TRP A 14 -2.69 2.20 -13.05
N PRO A 15 -2.66 1.21 -13.97
CA PRO A 15 -2.06 -0.09 -13.66
C PRO A 15 -0.56 0.05 -13.36
N PRO A 16 -0.04 -0.63 -12.34
CA PRO A 16 1.37 -0.58 -12.04
C PRO A 16 2.19 -1.30 -13.12
N ARG A 17 3.43 -0.88 -13.27
CA ARG A 17 4.39 -1.62 -14.07
C ARG A 17 4.98 -2.72 -13.20
N VAL A 18 4.71 -3.97 -13.55
CA VAL A 18 5.15 -5.13 -12.78
C VAL A 18 6.47 -5.64 -13.37
N SER A 19 7.51 -5.67 -12.52
CA SER A 19 8.80 -6.26 -12.87
C SER A 19 8.93 -7.65 -12.26
N ALA A 20 9.97 -8.38 -12.64
CA ALA A 20 10.27 -9.69 -12.03
C ALA A 20 10.47 -9.54 -10.51
N PHE A 21 11.10 -8.44 -10.09
CA PHE A 21 11.30 -8.18 -8.67
C PHE A 21 9.99 -7.86 -7.94
N THR A 22 9.11 -7.03 -8.52
CA THR A 22 7.89 -6.59 -7.84
C THR A 22 6.73 -7.58 -7.98
N LYS A 23 6.85 -8.58 -8.84
CA LYS A 23 5.81 -9.59 -9.04
C LYS A 23 5.35 -10.24 -7.73
N PRO A 24 6.24 -10.66 -6.81
CA PRO A 24 5.79 -11.24 -5.53
C PRO A 24 4.90 -10.30 -4.71
N PHE A 25 5.17 -8.99 -4.75
CA PHE A 25 4.34 -8.00 -4.07
C PHE A 25 2.91 -8.00 -4.62
N TRP A 26 2.77 -7.91 -5.95
CA TRP A 26 1.46 -7.83 -6.59
C TRP A 26 0.69 -9.15 -6.51
N ASP A 27 1.39 -10.29 -6.64
CA ASP A 27 0.77 -11.60 -6.49
C ASP A 27 0.23 -11.80 -5.07
N ALA A 28 1.00 -11.41 -4.06
CA ALA A 28 0.58 -11.51 -2.67
C ALA A 28 -0.59 -10.57 -2.37
N LEU A 29 -0.56 -9.35 -2.94
CA LEU A 29 -1.65 -8.40 -2.75
C LEU A 29 -2.96 -8.95 -3.32
N ALA A 30 -2.91 -9.60 -4.47
CA ALA A 30 -4.09 -10.26 -5.05
C ALA A 30 -4.65 -11.35 -4.15
N GLU A 31 -3.82 -11.93 -3.29
CA GLU A 31 -4.24 -12.95 -2.31
C GLU A 31 -4.61 -12.35 -0.95
N GLY A 32 -4.58 -11.05 -0.80
CA GLY A 32 -4.91 -10.37 0.47
C GLY A 32 -3.76 -10.28 1.44
N ARG A 33 -2.52 -10.25 0.96
CA ARG A 33 -1.33 -10.10 1.80
C ARG A 33 -0.52 -8.90 1.36
N LEU A 34 -0.07 -8.11 2.32
CA LEU A 34 0.78 -6.94 2.07
C LEU A 34 2.22 -7.30 2.40
N LEU A 35 3.07 -7.35 1.37
CA LEU A 35 4.47 -7.68 1.53
C LEU A 35 5.36 -6.46 1.37
N THR A 36 6.50 -6.48 2.02
CA THR A 36 7.59 -5.56 1.74
C THR A 36 8.92 -6.29 1.90
N THR A 37 10.03 -5.57 1.77
CA THR A 37 11.36 -6.15 1.90
C THR A 37 12.03 -5.66 3.17
N ARG A 38 12.86 -6.54 3.74
CA ARG A 38 13.70 -6.25 4.88
C ARG A 38 15.15 -6.58 4.53
N GLY A 39 16.06 -5.66 4.81
CA GLY A 39 17.49 -5.94 4.66
C GLY A 39 17.93 -6.99 5.67
N ARG A 40 18.60 -8.02 5.20
CA ARG A 40 19.04 -9.11 6.10
C ARG A 40 20.08 -8.65 7.10
N LYS A 41 20.96 -7.75 6.67
CA LYS A 41 22.05 -7.26 7.52
C LYS A 41 21.57 -6.25 8.55
N SER A 42 20.79 -5.24 8.11
CA SER A 42 20.30 -4.18 9.00
C SER A 42 19.07 -4.60 9.81
N GLY A 43 18.30 -5.55 9.31
CA GLY A 43 17.01 -5.92 9.89
C GLY A 43 15.91 -4.89 9.66
N ARG A 44 16.16 -3.86 8.85
CA ARG A 44 15.23 -2.75 8.65
C ARG A 44 14.31 -2.96 7.47
N LEU A 45 13.05 -2.59 7.67
CA LEU A 45 12.02 -2.64 6.64
C LEU A 45 12.09 -1.44 5.72
N THR A 46 11.66 -1.61 4.48
CA THR A 46 11.58 -0.55 3.47
C THR A 46 10.26 -0.67 2.74
N PHE A 47 9.57 0.45 2.53
CA PHE A 47 8.37 0.49 1.69
C PHE A 47 8.45 1.70 0.75
N PRO A 48 8.18 1.54 -0.54
CA PRO A 48 7.87 0.29 -1.25
C PRO A 48 9.04 -0.69 -1.25
N PRO A 49 8.78 -1.97 -1.57
CA PRO A 49 9.84 -2.98 -1.56
C PRO A 49 10.96 -2.64 -2.54
N LYS A 50 12.19 -2.91 -2.13
CA LYS A 50 13.39 -2.61 -2.92
C LYS A 50 14.31 -3.82 -2.98
N PRO A 51 15.04 -4.03 -4.09
CA PRO A 51 15.98 -5.14 -4.22
C PRO A 51 17.29 -4.91 -3.47
N PHE A 52 17.36 -3.86 -2.67
CA PHE A 52 18.51 -3.52 -1.84
C PHE A 52 18.03 -2.84 -0.57
N CYS A 53 18.87 -2.83 0.46
CA CYS A 53 18.58 -2.11 1.68
C CYS A 53 19.10 -0.67 1.56
N PRO A 54 18.24 0.37 1.64
CA PRO A 54 18.69 1.74 1.51
C PRO A 54 19.48 2.25 2.73
N TYR A 55 19.55 1.48 3.80
CA TYR A 55 20.25 1.89 5.01
C TYR A 55 21.72 1.45 5.03
N ASP A 56 22.03 0.32 4.40
CA ASP A 56 23.40 -0.20 4.36
C ASP A 56 23.84 -0.59 2.94
N TRP A 57 23.00 -0.37 1.93
CA TRP A 57 23.22 -0.69 0.52
C TRP A 57 23.44 -2.18 0.25
N GLY A 58 23.13 -3.03 1.24
CA GLY A 58 23.20 -4.47 1.06
C GLY A 58 22.18 -4.96 0.03
N ARG A 59 22.56 -5.97 -0.75
CA ARG A 59 21.68 -6.55 -1.78
C ARG A 59 20.93 -7.78 -1.28
N GLU A 60 21.21 -8.21 -0.06
CA GLU A 60 20.49 -9.34 0.53
C GLU A 60 19.26 -8.81 1.26
N VAL A 61 18.12 -9.00 0.63
CA VAL A 61 16.82 -8.63 1.20
C VAL A 61 15.93 -9.88 1.25
N GLU A 62 14.95 -9.83 2.14
CA GLU A 62 13.95 -10.89 2.24
C GLU A 62 12.56 -10.26 2.21
N TRP A 63 11.61 -11.02 1.70
CA TRP A 63 10.21 -10.61 1.71
C TRP A 63 9.61 -10.93 3.08
N VAL A 64 8.87 -9.97 3.63
CA VAL A 64 8.17 -10.15 4.90
C VAL A 64 6.73 -9.66 4.76
N GLU A 65 5.83 -10.26 5.49
CA GLU A 65 4.42 -9.86 5.50
C GLU A 65 4.19 -8.81 6.57
N LEU A 66 3.45 -7.75 6.19
CA LEU A 66 3.03 -6.69 7.10
C LEU A 66 1.62 -6.97 7.59
N SER A 67 1.30 -6.51 8.79
CA SER A 67 -0.05 -6.63 9.34
C SER A 67 -1.09 -5.84 8.58
N GLY A 68 -0.66 -4.76 7.93
CA GLY A 68 -1.56 -3.80 7.30
C GLY A 68 -2.29 -2.91 8.29
N ARG A 69 -1.89 -2.90 9.56
CA ARG A 69 -2.51 -2.08 10.60
C ARG A 69 -1.62 -0.95 11.01
N GLY A 70 -2.24 0.19 11.33
CA GLY A 70 -1.49 1.36 11.75
C GLY A 70 -2.40 2.48 12.20
N LYS A 71 -1.86 3.69 12.19
CA LYS A 71 -2.57 4.92 12.54
C LYS A 71 -2.44 5.94 11.43
N LEU A 72 -3.50 6.70 11.20
CA LEU A 72 -3.48 7.80 10.24
C LEU A 72 -2.67 8.97 10.81
N TYR A 73 -1.55 9.28 10.15
CA TYR A 73 -0.69 10.39 10.55
C TYR A 73 -1.16 11.72 9.96
N SER A 74 -1.46 11.72 8.65
CA SER A 74 -1.94 12.91 7.95
C SER A 74 -2.75 12.51 6.73
N GLN A 75 -3.56 13.45 6.22
CA GLN A 75 -4.37 13.21 5.02
C GLN A 75 -4.65 14.51 4.30
N THR A 76 -4.94 14.38 3.01
CA THR A 76 -5.38 15.49 2.18
C THR A 76 -6.39 14.99 1.15
N LEU A 77 -7.29 15.88 0.74
CA LEU A 77 -8.29 15.59 -0.29
C LEU A 77 -7.88 16.28 -1.58
N ILE A 78 -7.73 15.50 -2.64
CA ILE A 78 -7.27 15.98 -3.94
C ILE A 78 -8.46 16.08 -4.88
N HIS A 79 -8.82 17.30 -5.28
CA HIS A 79 -9.93 17.56 -6.21
C HIS A 79 -9.46 17.56 -7.66
N ALA A 80 -8.28 18.13 -7.92
CA ALA A 80 -7.70 18.20 -9.26
C ALA A 80 -6.85 16.98 -9.51
N VAL A 81 -7.45 15.93 -10.04
CA VAL A 81 -6.78 14.65 -10.31
C VAL A 81 -6.44 14.52 -11.80
N PRO A 82 -5.44 13.68 -12.16
CA PRO A 82 -5.21 13.34 -13.56
C PRO A 82 -6.47 12.72 -14.21
N ALA A 83 -6.59 12.87 -15.53
CA ALA A 83 -7.76 12.39 -16.26
C ALA A 83 -8.06 10.90 -16.01
N ALA A 84 -7.01 10.08 -15.85
CA ALA A 84 -7.17 8.65 -15.57
C ALA A 84 -7.96 8.38 -14.28
N PHE A 85 -7.92 9.31 -13.32
CA PHE A 85 -8.60 9.17 -12.02
C PHE A 85 -9.92 9.93 -11.94
N ALA A 86 -10.37 10.55 -13.04
CA ALA A 86 -11.56 11.42 -13.02
C ALA A 86 -12.81 10.69 -12.50
N GLY A 87 -12.95 9.41 -12.80
CA GLY A 87 -14.08 8.59 -12.33
C GLY A 87 -14.06 8.28 -10.83
N GLU A 88 -12.95 8.57 -10.14
CA GLU A 88 -12.78 8.32 -8.71
C GLU A 88 -12.55 9.59 -7.91
N ALA A 89 -12.58 10.75 -8.56
CA ALA A 89 -12.36 12.03 -7.89
C ALA A 89 -13.56 12.39 -6.99
N PRO A 90 -13.34 13.13 -5.87
CA PRO A 90 -12.03 13.50 -5.35
C PRO A 90 -11.32 12.33 -4.70
N ILE A 91 -9.99 12.38 -4.64
CA ILE A 91 -9.18 11.32 -4.07
C ILE A 91 -8.55 11.80 -2.76
N ARG A 92 -8.74 11.01 -1.71
CA ARG A 92 -8.09 11.26 -0.43
C ARG A 92 -6.80 10.44 -0.38
N ASN A 93 -5.69 11.11 -0.10
CA ASN A 93 -4.41 10.47 0.16
C ASN A 93 -3.95 10.81 1.55
N GLY A 94 -3.16 9.93 2.14
CA GLY A 94 -2.66 10.14 3.47
C GLY A 94 -1.38 9.40 3.74
N ILE A 95 -0.88 9.60 4.94
CA ILE A 95 0.28 8.91 5.46
C ILE A 95 -0.18 8.07 6.65
N VAL A 96 0.13 6.79 6.60
CA VAL A 96 -0.22 5.84 7.66
C VAL A 96 1.07 5.35 8.31
N ASP A 97 1.13 5.45 9.63
CA ASP A 97 2.21 4.87 10.41
C ASP A 97 1.83 3.44 10.75
N LEU A 98 2.50 2.49 10.13
CA LEU A 98 2.23 1.07 10.36
C LEU A 98 2.78 0.62 11.71
N ASP A 99 2.14 -0.40 12.28
CA ASP A 99 2.56 -0.98 13.57
C ASP A 99 4.01 -1.46 13.54
N GLU A 100 4.50 -1.86 12.36
CA GLU A 100 5.88 -2.31 12.18
C GLU A 100 6.91 -1.18 12.13
N GLY A 101 6.47 0.07 12.26
CA GLY A 101 7.37 1.22 12.28
C GLY A 101 7.62 1.86 10.92
N LEU A 102 6.91 1.43 9.89
CA LEU A 102 7.00 2.04 8.55
C LEU A 102 5.98 3.16 8.41
N ARG A 103 6.35 4.19 7.68
CA ARG A 103 5.45 5.27 7.27
C ARG A 103 5.15 5.11 5.78
N VAL A 104 3.88 4.94 5.45
CA VAL A 104 3.43 4.61 4.10
C VAL A 104 2.49 5.67 3.59
N ALA A 105 2.78 6.22 2.40
CA ALA A 105 1.86 7.10 1.69
C ALA A 105 0.90 6.22 0.87
N ALA A 106 -0.41 6.47 1.00
CA ALA A 106 -1.40 5.64 0.35
C ALA A 106 -2.73 6.36 0.18
N ARG A 107 -3.59 5.78 -0.64
CA ARG A 107 -4.96 6.22 -0.76
C ARG A 107 -5.73 5.90 0.52
N ILE A 108 -6.58 6.83 0.94
CA ILE A 108 -7.42 6.68 2.12
C ILE A 108 -8.87 6.60 1.68
N LEU A 109 -9.60 5.60 2.14
CA LEU A 109 -11.03 5.47 1.89
C LEU A 109 -11.82 6.07 3.06
N GLY A 110 -12.95 6.69 2.74
CA GLY A 110 -13.79 7.33 3.75
C GLY A 110 -13.18 8.62 4.29
N GLU A 111 -13.57 8.98 5.49
CA GLU A 111 -13.12 10.22 6.15
C GLU A 111 -12.67 9.91 7.58
N PRO A 112 -11.60 9.13 7.76
CA PRO A 112 -11.14 8.80 9.11
C PRO A 112 -10.60 10.04 9.83
N ALA A 113 -10.75 10.04 11.13
CA ALA A 113 -10.18 11.11 11.96
C ALA A 113 -8.65 10.97 12.03
N ARG A 114 -7.98 12.07 12.37
CA ARG A 114 -6.55 12.04 12.66
C ARG A 114 -6.28 11.05 13.79
N ASP A 115 -5.19 10.32 13.68
CA ASP A 115 -4.77 9.28 14.63
C ASP A 115 -5.75 8.10 14.74
N ALA A 116 -6.72 8.01 13.84
CA ALA A 116 -7.61 6.85 13.80
C ALA A 116 -6.84 5.57 13.51
N ALA A 117 -7.30 4.46 14.09
CA ALA A 117 -6.79 3.15 13.74
C ALA A 117 -7.17 2.84 12.30
N MET A 118 -6.19 2.35 11.53
CA MET A 118 -6.35 2.10 10.10
C MET A 118 -6.04 0.64 9.76
N GLU A 119 -6.68 0.16 8.71
CA GLU A 119 -6.35 -1.14 8.12
C GLU A 119 -6.14 -1.02 6.62
N CYS A 120 -5.19 -1.78 6.11
CA CYS A 120 -4.98 -1.90 4.68
C CYS A 120 -6.08 -2.78 4.08
N VAL A 121 -6.59 -2.38 2.94
CA VAL A 121 -7.55 -3.18 2.16
C VAL A 121 -7.05 -3.32 0.73
N VAL A 122 -7.43 -4.41 0.09
CA VAL A 122 -7.11 -4.65 -1.31
C VAL A 122 -8.26 -4.10 -2.15
N LEU A 123 -7.94 -3.16 -3.04
CA LEU A 123 -8.88 -2.69 -4.04
C LEU A 123 -8.83 -3.67 -5.22
N ARG A 124 -9.88 -4.47 -5.36
CA ARG A 124 -9.90 -5.52 -6.38
C ARG A 124 -10.64 -5.01 -7.61
N TYR A 125 -9.87 -4.43 -8.53
CA TYR A 125 -10.36 -4.00 -9.84
C TYR A 125 -10.49 -5.19 -10.78
N THR A 126 -11.15 -5.00 -11.92
CA THR A 126 -11.38 -6.09 -12.88
C THR A 126 -10.09 -6.63 -13.50
N ASP A 127 -9.05 -5.82 -13.56
CA ASP A 127 -7.75 -6.17 -14.17
C ASP A 127 -6.62 -6.39 -13.16
N GLY A 128 -6.89 -6.30 -11.86
CA GLY A 128 -5.88 -6.56 -10.84
C GLY A 128 -6.04 -5.72 -9.58
N PRO A 129 -5.15 -5.95 -8.61
CA PRO A 129 -5.25 -5.29 -7.30
C PRO A 129 -4.53 -3.96 -7.24
N LEU A 130 -5.04 -3.04 -6.45
CA LEU A 130 -4.33 -1.94 -5.82
C LEU A 130 -4.62 -2.04 -4.33
N PHE A 131 -4.03 -1.15 -3.53
CA PHE A 131 -4.33 -1.13 -2.10
C PHE A 131 -4.68 0.27 -1.62
N ALA A 132 -5.36 0.33 -0.50
CA ALA A 132 -5.73 1.56 0.18
C ALA A 132 -5.80 1.28 1.68
N PHE A 133 -5.99 2.32 2.46
CA PHE A 133 -6.24 2.19 3.90
C PHE A 133 -7.60 2.79 4.23
N ARG A 134 -8.23 2.23 5.25
CA ARG A 134 -9.49 2.76 5.79
C ARG A 134 -9.49 2.66 7.31
N GLY A 135 -10.39 3.37 7.97
CA GLY A 135 -10.60 3.21 9.40
C GLY A 135 -11.00 1.77 9.72
N SER A 136 -10.33 1.21 10.69
CA SER A 136 -10.62 -0.16 11.13
C SER A 136 -11.76 -0.23 12.13
#